data_e5cc8091cfa9512af1af0075ea28ec36
#
_entry.id   e5cc8091cfa9512af1af0075ea28ec36
#
_cell.length_a   1.000
_cell.length_b   1.000
_cell.length_c   1.000
_cell.angle_alpha   90.00
_cell.angle_beta   90.00
_cell.angle_gamma   90.00
#
_symmetry.space_group_name_H-M   'P 1'
#
loop_
_entity.id
_entity.type
_entity.pdbx_description
1 polymer ?
#
loop_
_entity_poly.entity_id
_entity_poly.type
_entity_poly.pdbx_seq_one_letter_code
_entity_poly.pdbx_strand_id
1 'polypeptide(L)'
;MNLADYVIAKATQAKTAAPQLALLPTDVKNTALLAMADALESHEADLITANQLDLRAAVGLTPAAIDRLTLTPQRIKEMAIGLREVAALPDPVGQVFGMARRPNGMQVGRMRGPIGVIGIIYESRPNVTADAASLCLKSGNAVVLRGGSEAIQSNAAIVKVISEAGGKAGIPEGAITFIENPDRQISVLLLKQDKYIDLIIPRGGEGLMEFVTKESRIPVIKHDKGVCHTYVDASADLEMAESICFNAKVQRPGTCNAMETLLVHEGIAHKFLPPLIARYQEAGVDVRGCPRTAILAPSVTPAKESDWGTEFLDLVLAIRVVKDMNQAMEHIARYGSQHSEAIVTQDDSRSLRFLREVDAAAVFVNASTRLHDGYQFGLGAEIGISTTRIHARGAMGLEELTTSKFIVLGSGQLRE
;
A
#
# COMPACT_ATOMS: atom_id res chain seq x y z
N MET A 1 34.09 5.07 -9.12
CA MET A 1 33.44 4.08 -8.24
C MET A 1 32.62 3.17 -9.15
N ASN A 2 32.75 1.85 -9.05
CA ASN A 2 31.87 0.95 -9.81
C ASN A 2 30.45 0.93 -9.23
N LEU A 3 29.49 0.36 -9.96
CA LEU A 3 28.07 0.37 -9.54
C LEU A 3 27.84 -0.38 -8.21
N ALA A 4 28.58 -1.47 -7.97
CA ALA A 4 28.45 -2.25 -6.74
C ALA A 4 28.95 -1.46 -5.53
N ASP A 5 30.11 -0.83 -5.63
CA ASP A 5 30.68 0.01 -4.56
C ASP A 5 29.78 1.20 -4.25
N TYR A 6 29.15 1.81 -5.28
CA TYR A 6 28.19 2.89 -5.12
C TYR A 6 27.00 2.44 -4.29
N VAL A 7 26.37 1.31 -4.64
CA VAL A 7 25.22 0.77 -3.92
C VAL A 7 25.58 0.40 -2.48
N ILE A 8 26.73 -0.25 -2.28
CA ILE A 8 27.23 -0.60 -0.94
C ILE A 8 27.44 0.66 -0.10
N ALA A 9 28.04 1.70 -0.65
CA ALA A 9 28.27 2.96 0.08
C ALA A 9 26.94 3.59 0.55
N LYS A 10 25.94 3.67 -0.36
CA LYS A 10 24.60 4.19 -0.03
C LYS A 10 23.89 3.32 1.03
N ALA A 11 23.92 2.00 0.89
CA ALA A 11 23.30 1.09 1.86
C ALA A 11 24.02 1.15 3.24
N THR A 12 25.35 1.31 3.25
CA THR A 12 26.14 1.48 4.46
C THR A 12 25.78 2.78 5.20
N GLN A 13 25.58 3.89 4.49
CA GLN A 13 25.13 5.15 5.09
C GLN A 13 23.82 4.95 5.85
N ALA A 14 22.81 4.33 5.23
CA ALA A 14 21.54 4.03 5.86
C ALA A 14 21.69 3.09 7.08
N LYS A 15 22.53 2.04 6.96
CA LYS A 15 22.77 1.10 8.06
C LYS A 15 23.46 1.76 9.26
N THR A 16 24.34 2.73 9.01
CA THR A 16 25.02 3.48 10.06
C THR A 16 24.07 4.45 10.78
N ALA A 17 23.13 5.06 10.06
CA ALA A 17 22.14 5.99 10.62
C ALA A 17 21.03 5.28 11.42
N ALA A 18 20.64 4.06 11.04
CA ALA A 18 19.49 3.34 11.58
C ALA A 18 19.53 3.18 13.13
N PRO A 19 20.64 2.78 13.79
CA PRO A 19 20.69 2.68 15.24
C PRO A 19 20.49 4.02 15.96
N GLN A 20 20.98 5.13 15.38
CA GLN A 20 20.82 6.46 15.94
C GLN A 20 19.37 6.92 15.82
N LEU A 21 18.76 6.71 14.64
CA LEU A 21 17.36 7.06 14.37
C LEU A 21 16.39 6.26 15.26
N ALA A 22 16.68 4.99 15.54
CA ALA A 22 15.88 4.11 16.40
C ALA A 22 15.80 4.62 17.86
N LEU A 23 16.73 5.44 18.29
CA LEU A 23 16.81 5.99 19.66
C LEU A 23 16.30 7.43 19.77
N LEU A 24 15.91 8.06 18.64
CA LEU A 24 15.42 9.43 18.67
C LEU A 24 14.10 9.55 19.44
N PRO A 25 13.97 10.55 20.31
CA PRO A 25 12.69 10.86 20.94
C PRO A 25 11.61 11.25 19.91
N THR A 26 10.37 11.04 20.27
CA THR A 26 9.21 11.33 19.40
C THR A 26 9.12 12.80 19.00
N ASP A 27 9.45 13.72 19.91
CA ASP A 27 9.44 15.16 19.69
C ASP A 27 10.46 15.59 18.63
N VAL A 28 11.65 14.98 18.62
CA VAL A 28 12.68 15.23 17.60
C VAL A 28 12.18 14.77 16.23
N LYS A 29 11.61 13.57 16.15
CA LYS A 29 11.02 13.04 14.91
C LYS A 29 9.88 13.92 14.39
N ASN A 30 8.99 14.37 15.28
CA ASN A 30 7.88 15.25 14.92
C ASN A 30 8.38 16.61 14.44
N THR A 31 9.31 17.23 15.17
CA THR A 31 9.92 18.53 14.78
C THR A 31 10.57 18.43 13.40
N ALA A 32 11.26 17.32 13.12
CA ALA A 32 11.89 17.10 11.83
C ALA A 32 10.87 16.96 10.70
N LEU A 33 9.80 16.17 10.91
CA LEU A 33 8.74 16.03 9.91
C LEU A 33 8.02 17.35 9.61
N LEU A 34 7.76 18.16 10.63
CA LEU A 34 7.18 19.50 10.45
C LEU A 34 8.12 20.41 9.67
N ALA A 35 9.42 20.43 10.01
CA ALA A 35 10.42 21.21 9.28
C ALA A 35 10.58 20.76 7.82
N MET A 36 10.48 19.45 7.55
CA MET A 36 10.48 18.90 6.20
C MET A 36 9.24 19.34 5.41
N ALA A 37 8.06 19.35 6.04
CA ALA A 37 6.82 19.82 5.42
C ALA A 37 6.92 21.31 5.02
N ASP A 38 7.41 22.16 5.92
CA ASP A 38 7.61 23.58 5.66
C ASP A 38 8.68 23.82 4.58
N ALA A 39 9.71 22.97 4.54
CA ALA A 39 10.73 23.03 3.51
C ALA A 39 10.19 22.65 2.12
N LEU A 40 9.31 21.65 2.00
CA LEU A 40 8.66 21.30 0.73
C LEU A 40 7.86 22.48 0.16
N GLU A 41 7.08 23.17 1.00
CA GLU A 41 6.29 24.33 0.59
C GLU A 41 7.19 25.53 0.23
N SER A 42 8.25 25.78 0.99
CA SER A 42 9.17 26.91 0.73
C SER A 42 10.06 26.72 -0.51
N HIS A 43 10.28 25.47 -0.95
CA HIS A 43 11.05 25.15 -2.16
C HIS A 43 10.17 24.70 -3.34
N GLU A 44 8.87 25.06 -3.33
CA GLU A 44 7.91 24.68 -4.37
C GLU A 44 8.43 24.97 -5.80
N ALA A 45 8.98 26.17 -6.03
CA ALA A 45 9.47 26.57 -7.34
C ALA A 45 10.67 25.71 -7.82
N ASP A 46 11.57 25.33 -6.92
CA ASP A 46 12.71 24.46 -7.25
C ASP A 46 12.24 23.05 -7.57
N LEU A 47 11.27 22.52 -6.80
CA LEU A 47 10.67 21.19 -7.04
C LEU A 47 9.93 21.13 -8.37
N ILE A 48 9.16 22.16 -8.70
CA ILE A 48 8.48 22.26 -10.00
C ILE A 48 9.50 22.34 -11.15
N THR A 49 10.60 23.11 -10.96
CA THR A 49 11.67 23.21 -11.95
C THR A 49 12.34 21.86 -12.20
N ALA A 50 12.66 21.11 -11.16
CA ALA A 50 13.20 19.74 -11.28
C ALA A 50 12.20 18.81 -11.98
N ASN A 51 10.92 18.88 -11.64
CA ASN A 51 9.88 18.08 -12.27
C ASN A 51 9.70 18.39 -13.77
N GLN A 52 9.84 19.65 -14.17
CA GLN A 52 9.81 20.02 -15.59
C GLN A 52 10.94 19.37 -16.39
N LEU A 53 12.11 19.13 -15.80
CA LEU A 53 13.20 18.40 -16.46
C LEU A 53 12.80 16.93 -16.72
N ASP A 54 12.18 16.27 -15.75
CA ASP A 54 11.67 14.91 -15.90
C ASP A 54 10.56 14.86 -16.97
N LEU A 55 9.61 15.79 -16.93
CA LEU A 55 8.50 15.85 -17.91
C LEU A 55 9.00 16.08 -19.35
N ARG A 56 10.03 16.89 -19.54
CA ARG A 56 10.66 17.10 -20.86
C ARG A 56 11.36 15.83 -21.37
N ALA A 57 11.92 15.04 -20.46
CA ALA A 57 12.59 13.77 -20.79
C ALA A 57 11.62 12.60 -20.95
N ALA A 58 10.36 12.76 -20.55
CA ALA A 58 9.34 11.71 -20.49
C ALA A 58 8.75 11.38 -21.88
N VAL A 59 9.58 10.90 -22.80
CA VAL A 59 9.16 10.51 -24.16
C VAL A 59 8.54 9.12 -24.11
N GLY A 60 7.32 8.95 -24.68
CA GLY A 60 6.65 7.66 -24.82
C GLY A 60 5.88 7.17 -23.61
N LEU A 61 5.75 7.98 -22.57
CA LEU A 61 4.89 7.66 -21.44
C LEU A 61 3.41 7.83 -21.78
N THR A 62 2.55 7.01 -21.17
CA THR A 62 1.09 7.14 -21.29
C THR A 62 0.61 8.40 -20.57
N PRO A 63 -0.56 8.97 -20.96
CA PRO A 63 -1.15 10.13 -20.26
C PRO A 63 -1.30 9.90 -18.75
N ALA A 64 -1.68 8.72 -18.34
CA ALA A 64 -1.79 8.34 -16.92
C ALA A 64 -0.43 8.29 -16.20
N ALA A 65 0.65 7.91 -16.89
CA ALA A 65 2.00 7.94 -16.31
C ALA A 65 2.53 9.38 -16.22
N ILE A 66 2.25 10.21 -17.20
CA ILE A 66 2.58 11.65 -17.18
C ILE A 66 1.84 12.35 -16.03
N ASP A 67 0.54 12.07 -15.85
CA ASP A 67 -0.21 12.65 -14.75
C ASP A 67 0.39 12.26 -13.39
N ARG A 68 0.73 10.98 -13.20
CA ARG A 68 1.40 10.51 -11.97
C ARG A 68 2.77 11.13 -11.72
N LEU A 69 3.52 11.41 -12.77
CA LEU A 69 4.84 12.04 -12.72
C LEU A 69 4.75 13.54 -12.38
N THR A 70 3.68 14.21 -12.79
CA THR A 70 3.55 15.65 -12.71
C THR A 70 3.45 16.14 -11.27
N LEU A 71 4.31 17.06 -10.87
CA LEU A 71 4.17 17.86 -9.64
C LEU A 71 3.48 19.18 -9.95
N THR A 72 2.48 19.50 -9.15
CA THR A 72 1.79 20.81 -9.15
C THR A 72 1.94 21.44 -7.77
N PRO A 73 1.73 22.77 -7.61
CA PRO A 73 1.68 23.41 -6.29
C PRO A 73 0.75 22.67 -5.32
N GLN A 74 -0.41 22.23 -5.80
CA GLN A 74 -1.38 21.49 -5.00
C GLN A 74 -0.81 20.13 -4.54
N ARG A 75 -0.14 19.36 -5.40
CA ARG A 75 0.48 18.07 -5.05
C ARG A 75 1.65 18.23 -4.08
N ILE A 76 2.43 19.32 -4.19
CA ILE A 76 3.49 19.64 -3.22
C ILE A 76 2.90 19.95 -1.87
N LYS A 77 1.83 20.74 -1.82
CA LYS A 77 1.08 21.02 -0.59
C LYS A 77 0.49 19.75 0.03
N GLU A 78 -0.04 18.85 -0.78
CA GLU A 78 -0.53 17.54 -0.30
C GLU A 78 0.57 16.68 0.30
N MET A 79 1.78 16.65 -0.28
CA MET A 79 2.94 16.02 0.34
C MET A 79 3.27 16.64 1.71
N ALA A 80 3.30 17.96 1.81
CA ALA A 80 3.56 18.66 3.07
C ALA A 80 2.48 18.37 4.13
N ILE A 81 1.21 18.32 3.75
CA ILE A 81 0.10 17.91 4.62
C ILE A 81 0.33 16.47 5.10
N GLY A 82 0.68 15.54 4.23
CA GLY A 82 0.97 14.15 4.59
C GLY A 82 2.07 14.02 5.64
N LEU A 83 3.15 14.80 5.53
CA LEU A 83 4.21 14.83 6.53
C LEU A 83 3.72 15.34 7.90
N ARG A 84 2.87 16.39 7.90
CA ARG A 84 2.26 16.92 9.14
C ARG A 84 1.31 15.91 9.78
N GLU A 85 0.53 15.18 8.99
CA GLU A 85 -0.35 14.10 9.46
C GLU A 85 0.47 12.98 10.09
N VAL A 86 1.53 12.52 9.44
CA VAL A 86 2.45 11.50 10.00
C VAL A 86 3.10 12.00 11.29
N ALA A 87 3.48 13.28 11.38
CA ALA A 87 4.02 13.85 12.61
C ALA A 87 3.02 13.79 13.77
N ALA A 88 1.72 13.96 13.49
CA ALA A 88 0.66 13.93 14.50
C ALA A 88 0.29 12.51 14.96
N LEU A 89 0.65 11.47 14.21
CA LEU A 89 0.36 10.08 14.59
C LEU A 89 1.12 9.66 15.86
N PRO A 90 0.56 8.74 16.66
CA PRO A 90 1.27 8.11 17.76
C PRO A 90 2.56 7.42 17.27
N ASP A 91 3.64 7.61 18.02
CA ASP A 91 4.90 6.91 17.74
C ASP A 91 4.81 5.44 18.21
N PRO A 92 4.99 4.45 17.34
CA PRO A 92 4.94 3.06 17.75
C PRO A 92 6.21 2.58 18.45
N VAL A 93 7.35 3.28 18.27
CA VAL A 93 8.64 2.85 18.81
C VAL A 93 8.65 2.97 20.34
N GLY A 94 9.03 1.89 21.01
CA GLY A 94 9.07 1.82 22.48
C GLY A 94 7.74 1.43 23.13
N GLN A 95 6.64 1.29 22.37
CA GLN A 95 5.37 0.79 22.94
C GLN A 95 5.53 -0.61 23.50
N VAL A 96 5.09 -0.80 24.75
CA VAL A 96 5.12 -2.08 25.45
C VAL A 96 3.72 -2.69 25.50
N PHE A 97 3.60 -3.96 25.14
CA PHE A 97 2.33 -4.68 25.14
C PHE A 97 2.47 -6.13 25.60
N GLY A 98 1.36 -6.73 26.03
CA GLY A 98 1.31 -8.13 26.44
C GLY A 98 2.16 -8.44 27.69
N MET A 99 2.40 -7.46 28.59
CA MET A 99 3.14 -7.68 29.81
C MET A 99 2.35 -8.61 30.75
N ALA A 100 2.94 -9.75 31.11
CA ALA A 100 2.33 -10.72 32.00
C ALA A 100 3.35 -11.33 32.97
N ARG A 101 2.92 -11.55 34.23
CA ARG A 101 3.71 -12.26 35.23
C ARG A 101 3.69 -13.77 34.98
N ARG A 102 4.86 -14.39 35.00
CA ARG A 102 5.03 -15.85 34.82
C ARG A 102 5.04 -16.57 36.17
N PRO A 103 4.81 -17.92 36.20
CA PRO A 103 4.79 -18.69 37.45
C PRO A 103 6.05 -18.53 38.27
N ASN A 104 7.22 -18.38 37.64
CA ASN A 104 8.50 -18.17 38.35
C ASN A 104 8.72 -16.71 38.79
N GLY A 105 7.73 -15.83 38.63
CA GLY A 105 7.78 -14.43 39.06
C GLY A 105 8.30 -13.43 38.05
N MET A 106 8.90 -13.85 36.91
CA MET A 106 9.33 -12.96 35.88
C MET A 106 8.12 -12.23 35.25
N GLN A 107 8.31 -10.97 34.84
CA GLN A 107 7.39 -10.25 33.97
C GLN A 107 7.94 -10.31 32.56
N VAL A 108 7.13 -10.77 31.61
CA VAL A 108 7.50 -10.92 30.21
C VAL A 108 6.50 -10.16 29.35
N GLY A 109 6.99 -9.29 28.48
CA GLY A 109 6.19 -8.54 27.53
C GLY A 109 6.92 -8.37 26.20
N ARG A 110 6.34 -7.57 25.32
CA ARG A 110 6.95 -7.18 24.06
C ARG A 110 7.08 -5.66 23.98
N MET A 111 8.15 -5.21 23.34
CA MET A 111 8.37 -3.81 23.03
C MET A 111 8.55 -3.66 21.53
N ARG A 112 7.83 -2.71 20.92
CA ARG A 112 8.01 -2.37 19.51
C ARG A 112 9.35 -1.67 19.28
N GLY A 113 9.98 -1.97 18.18
CA GLY A 113 11.18 -1.30 17.67
C GLY A 113 11.16 -1.22 16.15
N PRO A 114 11.97 -0.37 15.54
CA PRO A 114 12.07 -0.29 14.08
C PRO A 114 12.56 -1.61 13.49
N ILE A 115 12.24 -1.84 12.22
CA ILE A 115 12.77 -2.96 11.44
C ILE A 115 14.27 -2.76 11.20
N GLY A 116 14.68 -1.52 10.90
CA GLY A 116 16.07 -1.14 10.67
C GLY A 116 16.24 -0.27 9.44
N VAL A 117 16.68 -0.85 8.33
CA VAL A 117 16.82 -0.18 7.03
C VAL A 117 15.78 -0.74 6.06
N ILE A 118 14.93 0.13 5.53
CA ILE A 118 13.90 -0.24 4.57
C ILE A 118 14.29 0.28 3.18
N GLY A 119 14.40 -0.61 2.20
CA GLY A 119 14.57 -0.25 0.80
C GLY A 119 13.20 -0.10 0.13
N ILE A 120 12.95 1.04 -0.51
CA ILE A 120 11.70 1.30 -1.23
C ILE A 120 12.02 1.53 -2.71
N ILE A 121 11.47 0.66 -3.56
CA ILE A 121 11.65 0.71 -5.02
C ILE A 121 10.30 1.06 -5.63
N TYR A 122 10.22 2.20 -6.35
CA TYR A 122 8.95 2.74 -6.81
C TYR A 122 9.02 3.35 -8.21
N GLU A 123 7.86 3.40 -8.88
CA GLU A 123 7.71 3.92 -10.25
C GLU A 123 7.00 5.27 -10.25
N SER A 124 7.34 6.12 -11.22
CA SER A 124 6.61 7.33 -11.70
C SER A 124 5.73 8.09 -10.69
N ARG A 125 6.16 8.22 -9.44
CA ARG A 125 5.37 8.87 -8.37
C ARG A 125 6.27 9.66 -7.43
N PRO A 126 6.64 10.91 -7.76
CA PRO A 126 7.53 11.71 -6.92
C PRO A 126 7.04 11.88 -5.47
N ASN A 127 5.71 11.94 -5.24
CA ASN A 127 5.14 12.03 -3.89
C ASN A 127 5.52 10.85 -2.99
N VAL A 128 5.69 9.64 -3.54
CA VAL A 128 6.10 8.45 -2.76
C VAL A 128 7.42 8.67 -2.05
N THR A 129 8.30 9.52 -2.59
CA THR A 129 9.59 9.89 -1.97
C THR A 129 9.37 10.49 -0.59
N ALA A 130 8.48 11.47 -0.48
CA ALA A 130 8.15 12.14 0.78
C ALA A 130 7.34 11.24 1.72
N ASP A 131 6.33 10.53 1.20
CA ASP A 131 5.47 9.63 1.97
C ASP A 131 6.29 8.51 2.61
N ALA A 132 7.15 7.86 1.81
CA ALA A 132 8.02 6.78 2.27
C ALA A 132 9.04 7.25 3.32
N ALA A 133 9.67 8.40 3.09
CA ALA A 133 10.63 8.96 4.03
C ALA A 133 9.96 9.29 5.36
N SER A 134 8.80 9.94 5.36
CA SER A 134 8.09 10.34 6.57
C SER A 134 7.67 9.13 7.43
N LEU A 135 7.07 8.12 6.81
CA LEU A 135 6.63 6.90 7.50
C LEU A 135 7.82 6.12 8.08
N CYS A 136 8.91 5.97 7.32
CA CYS A 136 10.12 5.31 7.79
C CYS A 136 10.74 6.07 8.97
N LEU A 137 10.91 7.39 8.87
CA LEU A 137 11.47 8.20 9.94
C LEU A 137 10.63 8.14 11.22
N LYS A 138 9.31 8.30 11.11
CA LYS A 138 8.41 8.26 12.27
C LYS A 138 8.46 6.91 12.97
N SER A 139 8.52 5.82 12.21
CA SER A 139 8.66 4.45 12.74
C SER A 139 10.11 4.07 13.12
N GLY A 140 11.05 5.03 13.06
CA GLY A 140 12.44 4.84 13.51
C GLY A 140 13.34 4.10 12.53
N ASN A 141 12.93 3.94 11.27
CA ASN A 141 13.68 3.25 10.22
C ASN A 141 14.46 4.21 9.34
N ALA A 142 15.69 3.87 9.02
CA ALA A 142 16.39 4.49 7.90
C ALA A 142 15.80 3.96 6.58
N VAL A 143 15.82 4.79 5.53
CA VAL A 143 15.23 4.44 4.24
C VAL A 143 16.23 4.60 3.10
N VAL A 144 16.25 3.62 2.20
CA VAL A 144 16.96 3.68 0.91
C VAL A 144 15.93 3.76 -0.20
N LEU A 145 15.84 4.90 -0.86
CA LEU A 145 14.88 5.22 -1.88
C LEU A 145 15.47 4.98 -3.28
N ARG A 146 14.75 4.23 -4.12
CA ARG A 146 15.07 4.03 -5.53
C ARG A 146 13.82 4.24 -6.37
N GLY A 147 13.65 5.46 -6.90
CA GLY A 147 12.58 5.81 -7.83
C GLY A 147 12.84 5.39 -9.27
N GLY A 148 11.83 5.43 -10.10
CA GLY A 148 11.95 5.25 -11.54
C GLY A 148 12.87 6.30 -12.18
N SER A 149 13.53 5.92 -13.28
CA SER A 149 14.44 6.82 -14.01
C SER A 149 13.75 8.05 -14.59
N GLU A 150 12.44 7.93 -14.85
CA GLU A 150 11.58 8.98 -15.37
C GLU A 150 11.29 10.11 -14.37
N ALA A 151 11.53 9.89 -13.07
CA ALA A 151 11.28 10.85 -12.00
C ALA A 151 12.55 11.25 -11.23
N ILE A 152 13.72 11.03 -11.81
CA ILE A 152 14.99 11.08 -11.07
C ILE A 152 15.33 12.49 -10.56
N GLN A 153 15.05 13.53 -11.35
CA GLN A 153 15.32 14.92 -10.97
C GLN A 153 14.36 15.37 -9.86
N SER A 154 13.08 15.05 -9.99
CA SER A 154 12.06 15.33 -8.99
C SER A 154 12.37 14.64 -7.66
N ASN A 155 12.69 13.35 -7.69
CA ASN A 155 13.00 12.57 -6.50
C ASN A 155 14.26 13.07 -5.81
N ALA A 156 15.32 13.39 -6.56
CA ALA A 156 16.56 13.95 -6.02
C ALA A 156 16.33 15.31 -5.35
N ALA A 157 15.53 16.19 -5.98
CA ALA A 157 15.19 17.49 -5.42
C ALA A 157 14.37 17.36 -4.13
N ILE A 158 13.35 16.48 -4.09
CA ILE A 158 12.57 16.20 -2.89
C ILE A 158 13.47 15.69 -1.76
N VAL A 159 14.29 14.65 -2.04
CA VAL A 159 15.19 14.09 -1.01
C VAL A 159 16.17 15.12 -0.49
N LYS A 160 16.73 15.96 -1.34
CA LYS A 160 17.61 17.05 -0.92
C LYS A 160 16.92 17.98 0.07
N VAL A 161 15.74 18.48 -0.29
CA VAL A 161 14.97 19.42 0.55
C VAL A 161 14.62 18.79 1.90
N ILE A 162 14.05 17.58 1.92
CA ILE A 162 13.63 16.94 3.17
C ILE A 162 14.84 16.48 4.01
N SER A 163 15.94 16.03 3.42
CA SER A 163 17.14 15.63 4.16
C SER A 163 17.84 16.82 4.80
N GLU A 164 17.96 17.96 4.11
CA GLU A 164 18.56 19.18 4.67
C GLU A 164 17.72 19.73 5.83
N ALA A 165 16.39 19.77 5.69
CA ALA A 165 15.49 20.23 6.74
C ALA A 165 15.51 19.29 7.95
N GLY A 166 15.43 17.99 7.71
CA GLY A 166 15.47 16.96 8.76
C GLY A 166 16.81 16.94 9.50
N GLY A 167 17.92 17.07 8.78
CA GLY A 167 19.26 17.15 9.39
C GLY A 167 19.42 18.33 10.34
N LYS A 168 18.90 19.51 9.97
CA LYS A 168 18.86 20.69 10.85
C LYS A 168 18.00 20.48 12.11
N ALA A 169 17.01 19.59 12.03
CA ALA A 169 16.13 19.23 13.13
C ALA A 169 16.59 17.99 13.94
N GLY A 170 17.79 17.45 13.65
CA GLY A 170 18.41 16.38 14.44
C GLY A 170 18.28 14.97 13.85
N ILE A 171 17.80 14.82 12.61
CA ILE A 171 17.80 13.51 11.93
C ILE A 171 19.24 13.17 11.51
N PRO A 172 19.75 11.95 11.81
CA PRO A 172 21.08 11.51 11.43
C PRO A 172 21.31 11.56 9.91
N GLU A 173 22.52 11.95 9.50
CA GLU A 173 22.92 11.83 8.11
C GLU A 173 22.84 10.37 7.64
N GLY A 174 22.30 10.14 6.45
CA GLY A 174 22.04 8.80 5.90
C GLY A 174 20.73 8.17 6.31
N ALA A 175 19.94 8.77 7.21
CA ALA A 175 18.60 8.27 7.54
C ALA A 175 17.65 8.26 6.34
N ILE A 176 17.81 9.22 5.42
CA ILE A 176 17.16 9.23 4.10
C ILE A 176 18.25 9.14 3.05
N THR A 177 18.35 8.02 2.37
CA THR A 177 19.34 7.78 1.32
C THR A 177 18.64 7.60 -0.02
N PHE A 178 19.12 8.30 -1.06
CA PHE A 178 18.56 8.19 -2.41
C PHE A 178 19.58 7.62 -3.39
N ILE A 179 19.11 6.74 -4.26
CA ILE A 179 19.88 6.17 -5.37
C ILE A 179 19.67 7.04 -6.60
N GLU A 180 20.60 7.93 -6.87
CA GLU A 180 20.52 8.92 -7.97
C GLU A 180 20.87 8.36 -9.35
N ASN A 181 21.49 7.20 -9.42
CA ASN A 181 21.93 6.60 -10.68
C ASN A 181 20.75 5.81 -11.31
N PRO A 182 20.34 6.12 -12.57
CA PRO A 182 19.20 5.50 -13.23
C PRO A 182 19.46 4.08 -13.76
N ASP A 183 20.71 3.59 -13.73
CA ASP A 183 21.07 2.28 -14.27
C ASP A 183 20.22 1.17 -13.63
N ARG A 184 19.60 0.33 -14.47
CA ARG A 184 18.75 -0.79 -14.02
C ARG A 184 19.54 -1.86 -13.25
N GLN A 185 20.84 -2.02 -13.52
CA GLN A 185 21.69 -2.96 -12.78
C GLN A 185 21.78 -2.60 -11.29
N ILE A 186 21.65 -1.33 -10.95
CA ILE A 186 21.64 -0.86 -9.56
C ILE A 186 20.49 -1.48 -8.77
N SER A 187 19.30 -1.62 -9.36
CA SER A 187 18.18 -2.26 -8.67
C SER A 187 18.50 -3.72 -8.33
N VAL A 188 19.16 -4.46 -9.23
CA VAL A 188 19.60 -5.84 -8.97
C VAL A 188 20.64 -5.87 -7.85
N LEU A 189 21.60 -4.94 -7.87
CA LEU A 189 22.65 -4.84 -6.85
C LEU A 189 22.06 -4.47 -5.49
N LEU A 190 21.07 -3.56 -5.45
CA LEU A 190 20.39 -3.13 -4.23
C LEU A 190 19.64 -4.29 -3.58
N LEU A 191 18.91 -5.08 -4.37
CA LEU A 191 18.13 -6.23 -3.91
C LEU A 191 19.00 -7.38 -3.33
N LYS A 192 20.32 -7.29 -3.48
CA LYS A 192 21.30 -8.26 -2.94
C LYS A 192 22.03 -7.73 -1.70
N GLN A 193 21.65 -6.55 -1.18
CA GLN A 193 22.31 -5.93 -0.01
C GLN A 193 21.69 -6.37 1.33
N ASP A 194 21.45 -7.65 1.51
CA ASP A 194 20.86 -8.27 2.71
C ASP A 194 21.66 -8.05 4.01
N LYS A 195 22.95 -7.66 3.90
CA LYS A 195 23.76 -7.24 5.06
C LYS A 195 23.42 -5.84 5.57
N TYR A 196 22.86 -5.01 4.72
CA TYR A 196 22.64 -3.58 5.01
C TYR A 196 21.17 -3.21 5.05
N ILE A 197 20.33 -3.88 4.28
CA ILE A 197 18.88 -3.59 4.14
C ILE A 197 18.11 -4.76 4.73
N ASP A 198 17.16 -4.46 5.60
CA ASP A 198 16.41 -5.44 6.37
C ASP A 198 15.07 -5.82 5.72
N LEU A 199 14.50 -4.91 4.91
CA LEU A 199 13.21 -5.11 4.23
C LEU A 199 13.18 -4.35 2.90
N ILE A 200 12.50 -4.93 1.89
CA ILE A 200 12.16 -4.24 0.64
C ILE A 200 10.64 -4.09 0.52
N ILE A 201 10.20 -2.90 0.14
CA ILE A 201 8.81 -2.58 -0.19
C ILE A 201 8.77 -2.03 -1.63
N PRO A 202 8.33 -2.82 -2.61
CA PRO A 202 8.13 -2.35 -3.98
C PRO A 202 6.80 -1.59 -4.11
N ARG A 203 6.79 -0.51 -4.92
CA ARG A 203 5.62 0.32 -5.22
C ARG A 203 5.51 0.58 -6.72
N GLY A 204 4.78 -0.26 -7.44
CA GLY A 204 4.63 -0.16 -8.90
C GLY A 204 3.70 -1.24 -9.45
N GLY A 205 3.75 -1.44 -10.75
CA GLY A 205 2.96 -2.47 -11.44
C GLY A 205 3.48 -3.88 -11.26
N GLU A 206 2.76 -4.85 -11.84
CA GLU A 206 3.03 -6.29 -11.76
C GLU A 206 4.48 -6.65 -12.14
N GLY A 207 5.00 -6.05 -13.21
CA GLY A 207 6.38 -6.30 -13.66
C GLY A 207 7.45 -5.92 -12.63
N LEU A 208 7.24 -4.83 -11.86
CA LEU A 208 8.14 -4.49 -10.75
C LEU A 208 8.03 -5.50 -9.62
N MET A 209 6.81 -5.94 -9.28
CA MET A 209 6.58 -6.93 -8.23
C MET A 209 7.26 -8.27 -8.56
N GLU A 210 7.10 -8.75 -9.78
CA GLU A 210 7.77 -9.98 -10.26
C GLU A 210 9.29 -9.84 -10.24
N PHE A 211 9.81 -8.74 -10.77
CA PHE A 211 11.26 -8.46 -10.79
C PHE A 211 11.85 -8.46 -9.37
N VAL A 212 11.25 -7.70 -8.44
CA VAL A 212 11.73 -7.61 -7.07
C VAL A 212 11.65 -8.97 -6.36
N THR A 213 10.55 -9.70 -6.55
CA THR A 213 10.37 -11.03 -5.94
C THR A 213 11.40 -12.04 -6.43
N LYS A 214 11.76 -11.97 -7.72
CA LYS A 214 12.74 -12.89 -8.33
C LYS A 214 14.19 -12.58 -7.94
N GLU A 215 14.53 -11.29 -7.86
CA GLU A 215 15.92 -10.87 -7.69
C GLU A 215 16.33 -10.64 -6.24
N SER A 216 15.36 -10.42 -5.32
CA SER A 216 15.67 -10.04 -3.94
C SER A 216 16.19 -11.21 -3.10
N ARG A 217 17.27 -10.95 -2.35
CA ARG A 217 17.73 -11.78 -1.22
C ARG A 217 17.20 -11.25 0.12
N ILE A 218 16.63 -10.05 0.10
CA ILE A 218 16.08 -9.36 1.26
C ILE A 218 14.59 -9.72 1.34
N PRO A 219 14.00 -9.90 2.53
CA PRO A 219 12.56 -10.05 2.69
C PRO A 219 11.79 -8.95 1.95
N VAL A 220 10.68 -9.33 1.28
CA VAL A 220 9.85 -8.41 0.50
C VAL A 220 8.43 -8.43 1.05
N ILE A 221 7.88 -7.26 1.31
CA ILE A 221 6.45 -7.07 1.57
C ILE A 221 5.82 -6.43 0.34
N LYS A 222 4.83 -7.11 -0.25
CA LYS A 222 4.20 -6.70 -1.50
C LYS A 222 2.73 -7.08 -1.58
N HIS A 223 2.03 -6.53 -2.56
CA HIS A 223 0.83 -7.13 -3.13
C HIS A 223 1.12 -7.55 -4.58
N ASP A 224 0.48 -8.60 -5.06
CA ASP A 224 0.68 -9.04 -6.44
C ASP A 224 -0.30 -8.36 -7.39
N LYS A 225 -1.61 -8.43 -7.08
CA LYS A 225 -2.71 -7.82 -7.85
C LYS A 225 -3.84 -7.41 -6.91
N GLY A 226 -4.72 -6.53 -7.38
CA GLY A 226 -5.94 -6.13 -6.71
C GLY A 226 -7.20 -6.68 -7.40
N VAL A 227 -7.33 -8.00 -7.56
CA VAL A 227 -8.58 -8.61 -8.07
C VAL A 227 -9.57 -8.72 -6.93
N CYS A 228 -10.36 -7.66 -6.74
CA CYS A 228 -11.30 -7.53 -5.63
C CYS A 228 -12.71 -7.91 -6.03
N HIS A 229 -13.45 -8.56 -5.12
CA HIS A 229 -14.83 -9.00 -5.38
C HIS A 229 -15.81 -8.33 -4.41
N THR A 230 -17.04 -8.15 -4.89
CA THR A 230 -18.20 -7.93 -4.03
C THR A 230 -19.24 -8.99 -4.32
N TYR A 231 -19.67 -9.71 -3.29
CA TYR A 231 -20.77 -10.66 -3.38
C TYR A 231 -22.05 -10.06 -2.80
N VAL A 232 -23.12 -10.04 -3.60
CA VAL A 232 -24.44 -9.61 -3.17
C VAL A 232 -25.29 -10.84 -2.89
N ASP A 233 -25.59 -11.05 -1.62
CA ASP A 233 -26.32 -12.20 -1.11
C ASP A 233 -27.83 -12.12 -1.34
N ALA A 234 -28.53 -13.26 -1.25
CA ALA A 234 -29.98 -13.33 -1.41
C ALA A 234 -30.77 -12.44 -0.44
N SER A 235 -30.22 -12.18 0.76
CA SER A 235 -30.84 -11.37 1.80
C SER A 235 -30.39 -9.90 1.78
N ALA A 236 -29.65 -9.47 0.76
CA ALA A 236 -29.13 -8.11 0.69
C ALA A 236 -30.24 -7.07 0.58
N ASP A 237 -30.05 -5.94 1.24
CA ASP A 237 -30.75 -4.70 0.90
C ASP A 237 -30.25 -4.22 -0.47
N LEU A 238 -31.17 -4.13 -1.45
CA LEU A 238 -30.77 -3.87 -2.84
C LEU A 238 -30.34 -2.43 -3.09
N GLU A 239 -30.85 -1.44 -2.36
CA GLU A 239 -30.44 -0.03 -2.49
C GLU A 239 -29.03 0.16 -1.91
N MET A 240 -28.77 -0.41 -0.75
CA MET A 240 -27.43 -0.43 -0.15
C MET A 240 -26.45 -1.17 -1.06
N ALA A 241 -26.82 -2.34 -1.59
CA ALA A 241 -25.99 -3.14 -2.49
C ALA A 241 -25.64 -2.38 -3.78
N GLU A 242 -26.61 -1.68 -4.39
CA GLU A 242 -26.37 -0.85 -5.56
C GLU A 242 -25.36 0.26 -5.26
N SER A 243 -25.55 0.98 -4.16
CA SER A 243 -24.67 2.08 -3.74
C SER A 243 -23.24 1.59 -3.50
N ILE A 244 -23.07 0.47 -2.79
CA ILE A 244 -21.76 -0.14 -2.51
C ILE A 244 -21.09 -0.59 -3.79
N CYS A 245 -21.79 -1.37 -4.64
CA CYS A 245 -21.22 -1.92 -5.87
C CYS A 245 -20.83 -0.81 -6.86
N PHE A 246 -21.68 0.20 -7.01
CA PHE A 246 -21.38 1.33 -7.89
C PHE A 246 -20.15 2.11 -7.39
N ASN A 247 -20.10 2.45 -6.10
CA ASN A 247 -18.94 3.09 -5.49
C ASN A 247 -17.67 2.26 -5.65
N ALA A 248 -17.75 0.95 -5.39
CA ALA A 248 -16.61 0.05 -5.42
C ALA A 248 -15.91 0.01 -6.80
N LYS A 249 -16.64 0.25 -7.91
CA LYS A 249 -16.05 0.29 -9.25
C LYS A 249 -15.78 1.69 -9.76
N VAL A 250 -16.73 2.62 -9.63
CA VAL A 250 -16.74 3.87 -10.40
C VAL A 250 -15.97 4.99 -9.69
N GLN A 251 -15.89 4.99 -8.35
CA GLN A 251 -15.28 6.08 -7.58
C GLN A 251 -13.81 6.34 -7.97
N ARG A 252 -13.01 5.27 -8.15
CA ARG A 252 -11.61 5.37 -8.62
C ARG A 252 -11.16 4.02 -9.19
N PRO A 253 -11.43 3.73 -10.47
CA PRO A 253 -11.22 2.39 -11.05
C PRO A 253 -9.75 1.98 -11.14
N GLY A 254 -8.81 2.91 -11.25
CA GLY A 254 -7.37 2.67 -11.37
C GLY A 254 -6.63 2.38 -10.06
N THR A 255 -7.32 1.90 -9.01
CA THR A 255 -6.71 1.54 -7.72
C THR A 255 -6.91 0.07 -7.40
N CYS A 256 -5.93 -0.53 -6.69
CA CYS A 256 -5.90 -1.96 -6.40
C CYS A 256 -7.07 -2.48 -5.52
N ASN A 257 -7.78 -1.60 -4.83
CA ASN A 257 -8.96 -1.93 -4.02
C ASN A 257 -10.29 -1.65 -4.73
N ALA A 258 -10.26 -1.24 -6.03
CA ALA A 258 -11.47 -1.17 -6.84
C ALA A 258 -12.01 -2.57 -7.12
N MET A 259 -13.33 -2.71 -7.16
CA MET A 259 -13.98 -3.98 -7.49
C MET A 259 -13.72 -4.34 -8.96
N GLU A 260 -13.24 -5.57 -9.20
CA GLU A 260 -13.00 -6.09 -10.55
C GLU A 260 -14.04 -7.15 -10.95
N THR A 261 -14.62 -7.82 -9.96
CA THR A 261 -15.70 -8.79 -10.18
C THR A 261 -16.85 -8.61 -9.20
N LEU A 262 -18.07 -8.53 -9.74
CA LEU A 262 -19.32 -8.53 -8.99
C LEU A 262 -19.96 -9.94 -9.07
N LEU A 263 -20.18 -10.55 -7.90
CA LEU A 263 -20.87 -11.82 -7.75
C LEU A 263 -22.28 -11.59 -7.21
N VAL A 264 -23.31 -12.13 -7.85
CA VAL A 264 -24.70 -11.89 -7.46
C VAL A 264 -25.44 -13.20 -7.28
N HIS A 265 -26.10 -13.36 -6.14
CA HIS A 265 -26.95 -14.54 -5.87
C HIS A 265 -28.07 -14.67 -6.90
N GLU A 266 -28.29 -15.88 -7.45
CA GLU A 266 -29.26 -16.12 -8.52
C GLU A 266 -30.69 -15.68 -8.15
N GLY A 267 -31.07 -15.82 -6.88
CA GLY A 267 -32.42 -15.48 -6.40
C GLY A 267 -32.80 -14.00 -6.52
N ILE A 268 -31.80 -13.09 -6.54
CA ILE A 268 -32.03 -11.65 -6.65
C ILE A 268 -31.54 -11.04 -7.96
N ALA A 269 -30.75 -11.79 -8.74
CA ALA A 269 -30.09 -11.30 -9.94
C ALA A 269 -31.05 -10.63 -10.93
N HIS A 270 -32.24 -11.18 -11.11
CA HIS A 270 -33.25 -10.66 -12.05
C HIS A 270 -33.81 -9.28 -11.67
N LYS A 271 -33.80 -8.94 -10.38
CA LYS A 271 -34.24 -7.61 -9.88
C LYS A 271 -33.07 -6.63 -9.81
N PHE A 272 -31.90 -7.11 -9.41
CA PHE A 272 -30.75 -6.30 -9.06
C PHE A 272 -29.90 -5.90 -10.27
N LEU A 273 -29.61 -6.87 -11.18
CA LEU A 273 -28.65 -6.63 -12.26
C LEU A 273 -29.12 -5.66 -13.35
N PRO A 274 -30.37 -5.73 -13.88
CA PRO A 274 -30.75 -4.86 -14.99
C PRO A 274 -30.58 -3.37 -14.70
N PRO A 275 -31.12 -2.80 -13.59
CA PRO A 275 -30.95 -1.38 -13.30
C PRO A 275 -29.48 -1.02 -12.98
N LEU A 276 -28.74 -1.87 -12.26
CA LEU A 276 -27.35 -1.62 -11.93
C LEU A 276 -26.46 -1.61 -13.17
N ILE A 277 -26.66 -2.54 -14.10
CA ILE A 277 -25.90 -2.61 -15.36
C ILE A 277 -26.16 -1.36 -16.21
N ALA A 278 -27.42 -0.91 -16.32
CA ALA A 278 -27.75 0.31 -17.02
C ALA A 278 -26.98 1.52 -16.42
N ARG A 279 -26.97 1.63 -15.11
CA ARG A 279 -26.24 2.68 -14.38
C ARG A 279 -24.71 2.61 -14.59
N TYR A 280 -24.13 1.40 -14.63
CA TYR A 280 -22.72 1.22 -14.97
C TYR A 280 -22.41 1.67 -16.40
N GLN A 281 -23.24 1.31 -17.37
CA GLN A 281 -23.07 1.69 -18.77
C GLN A 281 -23.20 3.22 -18.96
N GLU A 282 -24.13 3.86 -18.28
CA GLU A 282 -24.24 5.33 -18.25
C GLU A 282 -22.97 5.98 -17.69
N ALA A 283 -22.30 5.35 -16.71
CA ALA A 283 -21.02 5.79 -16.17
C ALA A 283 -19.80 5.41 -17.05
N GLY A 284 -20.01 4.79 -18.21
CA GLY A 284 -18.95 4.39 -19.13
C GLY A 284 -18.24 3.07 -18.78
N VAL A 285 -18.83 2.23 -17.91
CA VAL A 285 -18.25 0.94 -17.56
C VAL A 285 -18.52 -0.09 -18.64
N ASP A 286 -17.47 -0.75 -19.17
CA ASP A 286 -17.57 -1.97 -20.00
C ASP A 286 -17.90 -3.16 -19.11
N VAL A 287 -19.15 -3.60 -19.16
CA VAL A 287 -19.64 -4.73 -18.35
C VAL A 287 -19.45 -6.03 -19.08
N ARG A 288 -18.72 -6.97 -18.49
CA ARG A 288 -18.49 -8.32 -19.01
C ARG A 288 -19.27 -9.34 -18.19
N GLY A 289 -20.29 -9.94 -18.80
CA GLY A 289 -21.26 -10.79 -18.13
C GLY A 289 -21.08 -12.28 -18.39
N CYS A 290 -21.27 -13.14 -17.36
CA CYS A 290 -21.44 -14.56 -17.57
C CYS A 290 -22.75 -14.84 -18.40
N PRO A 291 -22.94 -16.06 -18.92
CA PRO A 291 -24.15 -16.37 -19.72
C PRO A 291 -25.49 -16.03 -19.03
N ARG A 292 -25.59 -16.23 -17.71
CA ARG A 292 -26.78 -15.84 -16.93
C ARG A 292 -26.96 -14.32 -16.85
N THR A 293 -25.85 -13.57 -16.72
CA THR A 293 -25.89 -12.11 -16.76
C THR A 293 -26.33 -11.59 -18.13
N ALA A 294 -25.83 -12.18 -19.21
CA ALA A 294 -26.20 -11.81 -20.58
C ALA A 294 -27.69 -12.06 -20.90
N ILE A 295 -28.30 -13.06 -20.28
CA ILE A 295 -29.77 -13.30 -20.41
C ILE A 295 -30.56 -12.15 -19.74
N LEU A 296 -30.08 -11.63 -18.60
CA LEU A 296 -30.74 -10.57 -17.85
C LEU A 296 -30.49 -9.17 -18.43
N ALA A 297 -29.34 -8.98 -19.09
CA ALA A 297 -28.93 -7.74 -19.72
C ALA A 297 -28.17 -8.04 -21.03
N PRO A 298 -28.88 -8.15 -22.19
CA PRO A 298 -28.27 -8.53 -23.47
C PRO A 298 -27.23 -7.53 -24.01
N SER A 299 -27.14 -6.36 -23.45
CA SER A 299 -26.17 -5.33 -23.82
C SER A 299 -24.76 -5.54 -23.29
N VAL A 300 -24.54 -6.52 -22.39
CA VAL A 300 -23.22 -6.78 -21.83
C VAL A 300 -22.32 -7.58 -22.79
N THR A 301 -21.03 -7.33 -22.73
CA THR A 301 -20.03 -8.13 -23.44
C THR A 301 -19.91 -9.53 -22.77
N PRO A 302 -19.88 -10.63 -23.51
CA PRO A 302 -19.65 -11.94 -22.90
C PRO A 302 -18.29 -12.03 -22.20
N ALA A 303 -18.31 -12.39 -20.91
CA ALA A 303 -17.08 -12.57 -20.13
C ALA A 303 -16.28 -13.78 -20.62
N LYS A 304 -14.97 -13.62 -20.69
CA LYS A 304 -14.00 -14.69 -20.95
C LYS A 304 -13.50 -15.27 -19.63
N GLU A 305 -12.96 -16.48 -19.66
CA GLU A 305 -12.37 -17.11 -18.46
C GLU A 305 -11.24 -16.28 -17.86
N SER A 306 -10.44 -15.59 -18.69
CA SER A 306 -9.37 -14.70 -18.25
C SER A 306 -9.87 -13.47 -17.49
N ASP A 307 -11.10 -13.01 -17.73
CA ASP A 307 -11.63 -11.80 -17.11
C ASP A 307 -11.81 -11.95 -15.60
N TRP A 308 -12.07 -13.18 -15.12
CA TRP A 308 -12.28 -13.44 -13.69
C TRP A 308 -11.04 -13.20 -12.82
N GLY A 309 -9.84 -13.37 -13.36
CA GLY A 309 -8.57 -13.15 -12.64
C GLY A 309 -7.80 -11.91 -13.11
N THR A 310 -8.47 -11.02 -13.84
CA THR A 310 -7.84 -9.81 -14.40
C THR A 310 -8.08 -8.61 -13.47
N GLU A 311 -7.01 -7.91 -13.11
CA GLU A 311 -7.06 -6.57 -12.55
C GLU A 311 -7.13 -5.58 -13.72
N PHE A 312 -8.32 -5.04 -14.00
CA PHE A 312 -8.54 -4.17 -15.16
C PHE A 312 -7.94 -2.78 -14.97
N LEU A 313 -7.98 -2.25 -13.74
CA LEU A 313 -7.52 -0.90 -13.38
C LEU A 313 -8.20 0.20 -14.23
N ASP A 314 -9.38 -0.07 -14.75
CA ASP A 314 -10.16 0.79 -15.63
C ASP A 314 -11.66 0.60 -15.40
N LEU A 315 -12.49 1.36 -16.10
CA LEU A 315 -13.95 1.21 -16.10
C LEU A 315 -14.39 -0.07 -16.85
N VAL A 316 -13.89 -1.21 -16.41
CA VAL A 316 -14.25 -2.55 -16.87
C VAL A 316 -14.64 -3.37 -15.64
N LEU A 317 -15.78 -4.11 -15.71
CA LEU A 317 -16.29 -4.90 -14.60
C LEU A 317 -16.78 -6.26 -15.09
N ALA A 318 -16.29 -7.34 -14.47
CA ALA A 318 -16.82 -8.67 -14.68
C ALA A 318 -18.02 -8.93 -13.74
N ILE A 319 -19.12 -9.52 -14.26
CA ILE A 319 -20.32 -9.85 -13.47
C ILE A 319 -20.68 -11.33 -13.63
N ARG A 320 -20.78 -12.03 -12.51
CA ARG A 320 -21.17 -13.44 -12.47
C ARG A 320 -22.36 -13.68 -11.55
N VAL A 321 -23.39 -14.33 -12.08
CA VAL A 321 -24.49 -14.86 -11.29
C VAL A 321 -24.06 -16.20 -10.70
N VAL A 322 -24.12 -16.30 -9.37
CA VAL A 322 -23.75 -17.49 -8.59
C VAL A 322 -24.98 -18.10 -7.92
N LYS A 323 -24.95 -19.41 -7.70
CA LYS A 323 -26.05 -20.15 -7.09
C LYS A 323 -26.25 -19.75 -5.62
N ASP A 324 -25.15 -19.62 -4.88
CA ASP A 324 -25.15 -19.36 -3.46
C ASP A 324 -23.79 -18.77 -2.99
N MET A 325 -23.67 -18.50 -1.70
CA MET A 325 -22.44 -17.99 -1.08
C MET A 325 -21.26 -18.96 -1.21
N ASN A 326 -21.50 -20.29 -1.24
CA ASN A 326 -20.41 -21.26 -1.41
C ASN A 326 -19.76 -21.10 -2.77
N GLN A 327 -20.57 -20.98 -3.83
CA GLN A 327 -20.06 -20.76 -5.18
C GLN A 327 -19.37 -19.38 -5.31
N ALA A 328 -19.85 -18.37 -4.58
CA ALA A 328 -19.17 -17.08 -4.52
C ALA A 328 -17.77 -17.20 -3.86
N MET A 329 -17.68 -17.86 -2.72
CA MET A 329 -16.41 -18.09 -2.03
C MET A 329 -15.44 -18.97 -2.83
N GLU A 330 -15.94 -20.00 -3.53
CA GLU A 330 -15.14 -20.80 -4.46
C GLU A 330 -14.58 -19.97 -5.62
N HIS A 331 -15.38 -19.04 -6.16
CA HIS A 331 -14.93 -18.12 -7.18
C HIS A 331 -13.83 -17.19 -6.65
N ILE A 332 -14.04 -16.58 -5.48
CA ILE A 332 -13.06 -15.71 -4.82
C ILE A 332 -11.75 -16.49 -4.56
N ALA A 333 -11.84 -17.68 -4.02
CA ALA A 333 -10.67 -18.52 -3.74
C ALA A 333 -9.87 -18.87 -5.00
N ARG A 334 -10.54 -19.04 -6.14
CA ARG A 334 -9.92 -19.44 -7.41
C ARG A 334 -9.31 -18.28 -8.18
N TYR A 335 -9.96 -17.11 -8.20
CA TYR A 335 -9.60 -16.00 -9.07
C TYR A 335 -9.15 -14.75 -8.33
N GLY A 336 -9.46 -14.64 -7.04
CA GLY A 336 -9.09 -13.52 -6.19
C GLY A 336 -7.59 -13.45 -5.90
N SER A 337 -7.15 -12.27 -5.55
CA SER A 337 -5.76 -11.95 -5.23
C SER A 337 -5.48 -11.86 -3.73
N GLN A 338 -6.44 -12.24 -2.89
CA GLN A 338 -6.37 -12.09 -1.42
C GLN A 338 -6.22 -10.64 -0.95
N HIS A 339 -6.69 -9.69 -1.75
CA HIS A 339 -6.57 -8.26 -1.45
C HIS A 339 -7.77 -7.73 -0.65
N SER A 340 -8.91 -7.54 -1.28
CA SER A 340 -10.12 -6.99 -0.65
C SER A 340 -11.36 -7.71 -1.16
N GLU A 341 -12.13 -8.25 -0.23
CA GLU A 341 -13.34 -9.01 -0.57
C GLU A 341 -14.52 -8.50 0.26
N ALA A 342 -15.69 -8.37 -0.36
CA ALA A 342 -16.89 -7.84 0.30
C ALA A 342 -18.09 -8.74 0.13
N ILE A 343 -18.96 -8.79 1.15
CA ILE A 343 -20.31 -9.32 1.08
C ILE A 343 -21.32 -8.22 1.42
N VAL A 344 -22.42 -8.18 0.69
CA VAL A 344 -23.59 -7.38 1.06
C VAL A 344 -24.73 -8.33 1.44
N THR A 345 -25.16 -8.28 2.70
CA THR A 345 -26.15 -9.20 3.28
C THR A 345 -26.83 -8.59 4.50
N GLN A 346 -28.07 -9.03 4.78
CA GLN A 346 -28.80 -8.74 6.03
C GLN A 346 -28.79 -9.94 6.99
N ASP A 347 -28.10 -11.03 6.62
CA ASP A 347 -28.01 -12.25 7.42
C ASP A 347 -26.68 -12.27 8.20
N ASP A 348 -26.77 -12.10 9.52
CA ASP A 348 -25.61 -12.10 10.41
C ASP A 348 -24.81 -13.39 10.37
N SER A 349 -25.47 -14.55 10.23
CA SER A 349 -24.79 -15.85 10.16
C SER A 349 -23.94 -15.96 8.90
N ARG A 350 -24.44 -15.46 7.77
CA ARG A 350 -23.70 -15.43 6.50
C ARG A 350 -22.57 -14.42 6.54
N SER A 351 -22.79 -13.26 7.14
CA SER A 351 -21.74 -12.25 7.31
C SER A 351 -20.57 -12.79 8.14
N LEU A 352 -20.84 -13.40 9.29
CA LEU A 352 -19.81 -13.99 10.17
C LEU A 352 -19.09 -15.16 9.49
N ARG A 353 -19.82 -15.98 8.73
CA ARG A 353 -19.24 -17.07 7.98
C ARG A 353 -18.31 -16.57 6.87
N PHE A 354 -18.73 -15.54 6.12
CA PHE A 354 -17.92 -14.92 5.07
C PHE A 354 -16.63 -14.31 5.63
N LEU A 355 -16.73 -13.55 6.73
CA LEU A 355 -15.57 -12.99 7.44
C LEU A 355 -14.56 -14.05 7.87
N ARG A 356 -15.02 -15.24 8.28
CA ARG A 356 -14.15 -16.32 8.77
C ARG A 356 -13.52 -17.15 7.65
N GLU A 357 -14.29 -17.42 6.56
CA GLU A 357 -13.91 -18.39 5.54
C GLU A 357 -13.21 -17.76 4.34
N VAL A 358 -13.43 -16.46 4.07
CA VAL A 358 -12.75 -15.76 2.99
C VAL A 358 -11.36 -15.31 3.42
N ASP A 359 -10.35 -15.76 2.69
CA ASP A 359 -8.96 -15.46 2.98
C ASP A 359 -8.48 -14.26 2.14
N ALA A 360 -8.61 -13.06 2.71
CA ALA A 360 -8.14 -11.82 2.12
C ALA A 360 -7.49 -10.91 3.16
N ALA A 361 -6.74 -9.90 2.69
CA ALA A 361 -6.10 -8.89 3.54
C ALA A 361 -7.14 -8.02 4.25
N ALA A 362 -8.26 -7.71 3.57
CA ALA A 362 -9.43 -7.11 4.19
C ALA A 362 -10.71 -7.78 3.69
N VAL A 363 -11.62 -8.10 4.61
CA VAL A 363 -12.93 -8.68 4.34
C VAL A 363 -14.00 -7.76 4.90
N PHE A 364 -14.94 -7.35 4.05
CA PHE A 364 -15.96 -6.36 4.36
C PHE A 364 -17.35 -6.96 4.44
N VAL A 365 -18.15 -6.48 5.35
CA VAL A 365 -19.60 -6.69 5.39
C VAL A 365 -20.28 -5.34 5.20
N ASN A 366 -21.16 -5.24 4.20
CA ASN A 366 -21.97 -4.06 3.92
C ASN A 366 -21.16 -2.76 3.74
N ALA A 367 -19.98 -2.88 3.11
CA ALA A 367 -19.10 -1.75 2.84
C ALA A 367 -18.34 -1.93 1.52
N SER A 368 -17.95 -0.82 0.90
CA SER A 368 -17.20 -0.80 -0.34
C SER A 368 -15.75 -1.24 -0.13
N THR A 369 -15.20 -2.05 -1.04
CA THR A 369 -13.77 -2.44 -1.04
C THR A 369 -12.85 -1.23 -1.16
N ARG A 370 -13.34 -0.09 -1.70
CA ARG A 370 -12.62 1.19 -1.76
C ARG A 370 -12.21 1.74 -0.39
N LEU A 371 -12.82 1.26 0.68
CA LEU A 371 -12.47 1.63 2.06
C LEU A 371 -11.23 0.90 2.59
N HIS A 372 -10.62 -0.04 1.83
CA HIS A 372 -9.34 -0.64 2.20
C HIS A 372 -8.20 0.36 1.97
N ASP A 373 -8.06 1.28 2.88
CA ASP A 373 -7.17 2.43 2.80
C ASP A 373 -6.73 2.82 4.21
N GLY A 374 -5.47 3.21 4.38
CA GLY A 374 -4.90 3.54 5.69
C GLY A 374 -5.61 4.70 6.40
N TYR A 375 -6.10 5.70 5.66
CA TYR A 375 -6.88 6.79 6.26
C TYR A 375 -8.24 6.29 6.75
N GLN A 376 -8.93 5.51 5.92
CA GLN A 376 -10.25 4.97 6.26
C GLN A 376 -10.18 3.97 7.43
N PHE A 377 -9.06 3.27 7.57
CA PHE A 377 -8.82 2.34 8.68
C PHE A 377 -8.29 3.03 9.95
N GLY A 378 -8.11 4.35 9.93
CA GLY A 378 -7.63 5.11 11.08
C GLY A 378 -6.13 5.02 11.31
N LEU A 379 -5.35 4.53 10.32
CA LEU A 379 -3.89 4.48 10.40
C LEU A 379 -3.24 5.85 10.12
N GLY A 380 -4.03 6.81 9.61
CA GLY A 380 -3.62 8.18 9.31
C GLY A 380 -2.71 8.35 8.10
N ALA A 381 -2.01 7.31 7.69
CA ALA A 381 -1.17 7.26 6.48
C ALA A 381 -0.88 5.80 6.11
N GLU A 382 -0.51 5.55 4.86
CA GLU A 382 -0.09 4.21 4.43
C GLU A 382 1.07 4.23 3.44
N ILE A 383 1.94 3.23 3.53
CA ILE A 383 2.97 2.99 2.53
C ILE A 383 2.49 2.05 1.42
N GLY A 384 1.31 1.52 1.55
CA GLY A 384 0.62 0.62 0.63
C GLY A 384 -0.09 -0.52 1.33
N ILE A 385 -0.70 -1.39 0.52
CA ILE A 385 -1.45 -2.55 0.99
C ILE A 385 -0.60 -3.80 0.70
N SER A 386 -0.52 -4.71 1.65
CA SER A 386 0.18 -5.99 1.51
C SER A 386 -0.80 -7.16 1.47
N THR A 387 -0.57 -8.11 0.59
CA THR A 387 -1.25 -9.41 0.60
C THR A 387 -0.38 -10.53 1.17
N THR A 388 0.86 -10.22 1.58
CA THR A 388 1.74 -11.21 2.23
C THR A 388 1.16 -11.66 3.58
N ARG A 389 1.39 -12.92 3.94
CA ARG A 389 0.93 -13.47 5.23
C ARG A 389 1.96 -13.33 6.35
N ILE A 390 3.19 -13.04 5.99
CA ILE A 390 4.30 -12.89 6.93
C ILE A 390 4.52 -11.42 7.20
N HIS A 391 4.58 -11.04 8.46
CA HIS A 391 4.77 -9.71 9.01
C HIS A 391 3.51 -8.83 8.86
N ALA A 392 3.33 -8.09 7.75
CA ALA A 392 2.21 -7.17 7.54
C ALA A 392 1.23 -7.70 6.49
N ARG A 393 -0.08 -7.61 6.75
CA ARG A 393 -1.15 -7.94 5.80
C ARG A 393 -2.24 -6.88 5.87
N GLY A 394 -2.63 -6.32 4.74
CA GLY A 394 -3.56 -5.19 4.63
C GLY A 394 -2.84 -3.86 4.47
N ALA A 395 -3.55 -2.77 4.73
CA ALA A 395 -2.99 -1.42 4.72
C ALA A 395 -1.85 -1.31 5.74
N MET A 396 -0.71 -0.77 5.32
CA MET A 396 0.50 -0.69 6.14
C MET A 396 0.73 0.75 6.61
N GLY A 397 0.49 1.00 7.88
CA GLY A 397 0.82 2.24 8.56
C GLY A 397 2.15 2.18 9.31
N LEU A 398 2.27 2.98 10.37
CA LEU A 398 3.48 3.05 11.18
C LEU A 398 3.78 1.76 11.94
N GLU A 399 2.77 1.06 12.44
CA GLU A 399 2.95 -0.16 13.22
C GLU A 399 3.53 -1.30 12.39
N GLU A 400 3.10 -1.43 11.13
CA GLU A 400 3.57 -2.43 10.18
C GLU A 400 5.03 -2.19 9.74
N LEU A 401 5.54 -0.98 9.93
CA LEU A 401 6.96 -0.65 9.73
C LEU A 401 7.81 -0.90 10.97
N THR A 402 7.28 -1.61 11.97
CA THR A 402 7.99 -1.99 13.20
C THR A 402 8.03 -3.50 13.38
N THR A 403 8.94 -3.96 14.19
CA THR A 403 8.99 -5.32 14.75
C THR A 403 8.87 -5.26 16.27
N SER A 404 8.93 -6.39 16.95
CA SER A 404 8.90 -6.43 18.42
C SER A 404 9.96 -7.37 18.98
N LYS A 405 10.59 -6.96 20.08
CA LYS A 405 11.47 -7.79 20.89
C LYS A 405 10.82 -8.14 22.23
N PHE A 406 11.18 -9.28 22.80
CA PHE A 406 10.80 -9.58 24.16
C PHE A 406 11.57 -8.69 25.14
N ILE A 407 10.84 -8.21 26.15
CA ILE A 407 11.42 -7.58 27.34
C ILE A 407 11.07 -8.45 28.55
N VAL A 408 12.07 -8.68 29.40
CA VAL A 408 11.93 -9.54 30.58
C VAL A 408 12.45 -8.78 31.78
N LEU A 409 11.59 -8.64 32.80
CA LEU A 409 11.96 -8.05 34.10
C LEU A 409 11.98 -9.18 35.12
N GLY A 410 13.14 -9.44 35.68
CA GLY A 410 13.38 -10.47 36.63
C GLY A 410 13.90 -9.93 37.98
N SER A 411 13.98 -10.83 38.95
CA SER A 411 14.56 -10.59 40.28
C SER A 411 15.53 -11.74 40.67
N GLY A 412 16.30 -12.25 39.70
CA GLY A 412 17.29 -13.29 39.93
C GLY A 412 16.82 -14.72 39.62
N GLN A 413 15.73 -14.89 38.85
CA GLN A 413 15.26 -16.22 38.45
C GLN A 413 16.30 -16.94 37.58
N LEU A 414 16.53 -18.21 37.89
CA LEU A 414 17.39 -19.12 37.17
C LEU A 414 16.55 -20.24 36.52
N ARG A 415 17.11 -20.84 35.49
CA ARG A 415 16.54 -22.06 34.91
C ARG A 415 16.99 -23.26 35.74
N GLU A 416 16.04 -24.06 36.24
CA GLU A 416 16.28 -25.32 36.89
C GLU A 416 16.47 -26.45 35.88
#